data_23148b604f336211afa19805817e3ad6
#
_entry.id   23148b604f336211afa19805817e3ad6
#
_cell.length_a   1.000
_cell.length_b   1.000
_cell.length_c   1.000
_cell.angle_alpha   90.00
_cell.angle_beta   90.00
_cell.angle_gamma   90.00
#
_symmetry.space_group_name_H-M   'P 1'
#
loop_
_entity.id
_entity.type
_entity.pdbx_description
1 polymer ?
#
loop_
_entity_poly.entity_id
_entity_poly.type
_entity_poly.pdbx_seq_one_letter_code
_entity_poly.pdbx_strand_id
1 'polypeptide(L)' 'MSDQAPPKQLLHLVLGGELAQLDATEFKDLSKVDIVGVFPNYATAYAAWRAKAQQTVDNAQMRYFI' A
#
# COMPACT_ATOMS: atom_id res chain seq x y z
N MET A 1 27.51 -1.25 12.62
CA MET A 1 27.07 -1.57 12.29
C MET A 1 26.46 -2.32 11.82
N SER A 2 25.84 -2.43 11.54
CA SER A 2 25.13 -3.15 11.29
C SER A 2 25.14 -4.01 10.26
N ASP A 3 26.02 -4.34 9.79
CA ASP A 3 26.09 -5.42 8.94
C ASP A 3 25.64 -6.68 9.60
N GLN A 4 25.16 -6.55 10.78
CA GLN A 4 24.60 -7.66 11.50
C GLN A 4 23.12 -7.80 11.27
N ALA A 5 22.59 -7.09 10.34
CA ALA A 5 21.15 -7.19 10.06
C ALA A 5 20.78 -8.62 9.72
N PRO A 6 19.63 -9.10 10.20
CA PRO A 6 19.17 -10.43 9.81
C PRO A 6 19.01 -10.48 8.30
N PRO A 7 19.22 -11.64 7.72
CA PRO A 7 19.05 -11.78 6.28
C PRO A 7 17.62 -11.49 5.88
N LYS A 8 17.45 -10.60 4.89
CA LYS A 8 16.15 -10.47 4.24
C LYS A 8 15.00 -10.03 5.12
N GLN A 9 15.20 -9.00 5.86
CA GLN A 9 14.05 -8.37 6.50
C GLN A 9 13.35 -7.51 5.45
N LEU A 10 12.36 -8.07 4.82
CA LEU A 10 11.61 -7.37 3.79
C LEU A 10 10.30 -6.89 4.38
N LEU A 11 10.20 -5.59 4.53
CA LEU A 11 8.95 -5.00 5.01
C LEU A 11 8.05 -4.67 3.83
N HIS A 12 6.74 -4.79 4.05
CA HIS A 12 5.76 -4.55 3.02
C HIS A 12 4.93 -3.33 3.40
N LEU A 13 4.97 -2.32 2.57
CA LEU A 13 4.22 -1.09 2.78
C LEU A 13 2.89 -1.18 2.03
N VAL A 14 1.79 -0.90 2.74
CA VAL A 14 0.48 -0.84 2.12
C VAL A 14 0.03 0.62 2.13
N LEU A 15 -0.26 1.14 0.96
CA LEU A 15 -0.68 2.53 0.81
C LEU A 15 -1.67 2.63 -0.34
N GLY A 16 -2.42 3.70 -0.35
CA GLY A 16 -3.39 3.91 -1.39
C GLY A 16 -3.78 5.36 -1.54
N GLY A 17 -4.60 5.62 -2.53
CA GLY A 17 -5.09 6.95 -2.80
C GLY A 17 -5.78 6.99 -4.15
N GLU A 18 -6.32 8.16 -4.49
CA GLU A 18 -6.94 8.33 -5.79
C GLU A 18 -5.87 8.49 -6.86
N LEU A 19 -6.02 7.76 -7.93
CA LEU A 19 -5.11 7.88 -9.06
C LEU A 19 -5.50 9.06 -9.94
N ALA A 20 -4.49 9.65 -10.56
CA ALA A 20 -4.73 10.73 -11.52
C ALA A 20 -5.53 10.22 -12.70
N GLN A 21 -5.27 8.99 -13.13
CA GLN A 21 -5.99 8.33 -14.21
C GLN A 21 -6.13 6.86 -13.85
N LEU A 22 -7.15 6.21 -14.39
CA LEU A 22 -7.45 4.83 -14.03
C LEU A 22 -6.33 3.85 -14.39
N ASP A 23 -5.59 4.15 -15.44
CA ASP A 23 -4.53 3.26 -15.90
C ASP A 23 -3.14 3.74 -15.47
N ALA A 24 -3.08 4.74 -14.60
CA ALA A 24 -1.80 5.27 -14.12
C ALA A 24 -1.48 4.71 -12.76
N THR A 25 -0.24 4.95 -12.33
CA THR A 25 0.19 4.64 -10.97
C THR A 25 0.54 5.88 -10.20
N GLU A 26 0.23 7.06 -10.75
CA GLU A 26 0.47 8.32 -10.08
C GLU A 26 -0.74 8.75 -9.30
N PHE A 27 -0.51 9.14 -8.06
CA PHE A 27 -1.60 9.62 -7.23
C PHE A 27 -1.98 11.05 -7.62
N LYS A 28 -3.29 11.31 -7.57
CA LYS A 28 -3.82 12.61 -7.92
C LYS A 28 -3.34 13.69 -6.95
N ASP A 29 -3.22 13.35 -5.66
CA ASP A 29 -2.83 14.31 -4.63
C ASP A 29 -2.04 13.57 -3.57
N LEU A 30 -0.73 13.80 -3.54
CA LEU A 30 0.14 13.10 -2.61
C LEU A 30 -0.17 13.42 -1.15
N SER A 31 -0.77 14.57 -0.89
CA SER A 31 -1.13 14.93 0.47
C SER A 31 -2.30 14.12 1.00
N LYS A 32 -3.00 13.42 0.13
CA LYS A 32 -4.15 12.61 0.50
C LYS A 32 -3.91 11.12 0.37
N VAL A 33 -2.65 10.72 0.25
CA VAL A 33 -2.32 9.31 0.21
C VAL A 33 -2.56 8.70 1.60
N ASP A 34 -3.18 7.54 1.60
CA ASP A 34 -3.50 6.82 2.83
C ASP A 34 -2.41 5.78 3.08
N ILE A 35 -1.61 5.98 4.11
CA ILE A 35 -0.61 5.01 4.51
C ILE A 35 -1.27 4.05 5.49
N VAL A 36 -1.55 2.85 5.03
CA VAL A 36 -2.23 1.86 5.85
C VAL A 36 -1.29 1.31 6.90
N GLY A 37 -0.06 1.00 6.52
CA GLY A 37 0.90 0.51 7.47
C GLY A 37 2.06 -0.20 6.80
N VAL A 38 3.02 -0.59 7.64
CA VAL A 38 4.17 -1.36 7.22
C VAL A 38 4.07 -2.71 7.92
N PHE A 39 4.19 -3.78 7.19
CA PHE A 39 3.90 -5.12 7.69
C PHE A 39 5.12 -6.03 7.55
N PRO A 40 5.27 -6.97 8.49
CA PRO A 40 6.49 -7.79 8.52
C PRO A 40 6.49 -8.91 7.49
N ASN A 41 5.34 -9.22 6.90
CA ASN A 41 5.30 -10.26 5.88
C ASN A 41 4.17 -9.97 4.90
N TYR A 42 4.22 -10.68 3.78
CA TYR A 42 3.24 -10.43 2.73
C TYR A 42 1.82 -10.79 3.15
N ALA A 43 1.66 -11.85 3.94
CA ALA A 43 0.33 -12.30 4.31
C ALA A 43 -0.43 -11.24 5.09
N THR A 44 0.22 -10.59 6.07
CA THR A 44 -0.43 -9.53 6.83
C THR A 44 -0.65 -8.28 5.99
N ALA A 45 0.31 -7.97 5.11
CA ALA A 45 0.14 -6.84 4.19
C ALA A 45 -1.03 -7.09 3.25
N TYR A 46 -1.15 -8.30 2.73
CA TYR A 46 -2.22 -8.66 1.82
C TYR A 46 -3.59 -8.53 2.50
N ALA A 47 -3.70 -8.98 3.75
CA ALA A 47 -4.96 -8.87 4.48
C ALA A 47 -5.37 -7.41 4.64
N ALA A 48 -4.41 -6.54 4.99
CA ALA A 48 -4.69 -5.12 5.14
C ALA A 48 -5.06 -4.49 3.80
N TRP A 49 -4.33 -4.85 2.75
CA TRP A 49 -4.60 -4.35 1.41
C TRP A 49 -6.01 -4.74 0.96
N ARG A 50 -6.37 -6.00 1.18
CA ARG A 50 -7.68 -6.51 0.75
C ARG A 50 -8.82 -5.79 1.47
N ALA A 51 -8.66 -5.56 2.76
CA ALA A 51 -9.69 -4.85 3.53
C ALA A 51 -9.91 -3.44 2.98
N LYS A 52 -8.81 -2.75 2.66
CA LYS A 52 -8.93 -1.39 2.12
C LYS A 52 -9.48 -1.40 0.71
N ALA A 53 -9.07 -2.34 -0.12
CA ALA A 53 -9.57 -2.44 -1.48
C ALA A 53 -11.08 -2.67 -1.48
N GLN A 54 -11.57 -3.50 -0.57
CA GLN A 54 -13.00 -3.76 -0.49
C GLN A 54 -13.77 -2.56 0.05
N GLN A 55 -13.18 -1.79 0.94
CA GLN A 55 -13.83 -0.60 1.47
C GLN A 55 -14.01 0.49 0.43
N THR A 56 -13.16 0.48 -0.60
CA THR A 56 -13.16 1.54 -1.60
C THR A 56 -13.63 1.05 -2.97
N VAL A 57 -14.34 -0.08 -3.00
CA VAL A 57 -14.74 -0.68 -4.27
C VAL A 57 -15.65 0.24 -5.09
N ASP A 58 -16.37 1.13 -4.43
CA ASP A 58 -17.27 2.04 -5.14
C ASP A 58 -16.57 3.26 -5.73
N ASN A 59 -15.29 3.44 -5.46
CA ASN A 59 -14.52 4.54 -6.02
C ASN A 59 -13.51 3.98 -7.01
N ALA A 60 -13.82 4.10 -8.28
CA ALA A 60 -13.00 3.48 -9.33
C ALA A 60 -11.59 4.02 -9.38
N GLN A 61 -11.37 5.26 -8.91
CA GLN A 61 -10.04 5.86 -8.95
C GLN A 61 -9.18 5.52 -7.74
N MET A 62 -9.79 5.00 -6.68
CA MET A 62 -9.01 4.59 -5.51
C MET A 62 -8.29 3.29 -5.78
N ARG A 63 -7.02 3.27 -5.44
CA ARG A 63 -6.20 2.07 -5.57
C ARG A 63 -5.29 1.93 -4.37
N TYR A 64 -5.14 0.71 -3.90
CA TYR A 64 -4.21 0.38 -2.84
C TYR A 64 -3.14 -0.55 -3.39
N PHE A 65 -1.91 -0.35 -2.92
CA PHE A 65 -0.75 -1.09 -3.39
C PHE A 65 0.01 -1.67 -2.20
N ILE A 66 0.72 -2.75 -2.47
CA ILE A 66 1.65 -3.33 -1.51
C ILE A 66 3.06 -3.09 -1.99
#